data_eb03267e65daeda6680d90e07c29446e
#
_entry.id   eb03267e65daeda6680d90e07c29446e
#
_cell.length_a   1.000
_cell.length_b   1.000
_cell.length_c   1.000
_cell.angle_alpha   90.00
_cell.angle_beta   90.00
_cell.angle_gamma   90.00
#
_symmetry.space_group_name_H-M   'P 1'
#
loop_
_entity.id
_entity.type
_entity.pdbx_description
1 polymer ?
#
loop_
_entity_poly.entity_id
_entity_poly.type
_entity_poly.pdbx_seq_one_letter_code
_entity_poly.pdbx_strand_id
1 'polypeptide(L)'
;MPIALDAMGGDHAPDEIVAGAVQAVREHGIPVVLVGAARPLQDALSLHGATTEIPIIRAEEALAMDEGALASLRRPRSSIAVACHLVRRGDACAVVSAGSTAGVVATGKLRLRGQPGVLRPAIAVVLPTLPTPTILLDAGANAEVKPEMLVQFAHLGAAYAEAALEIDHPRIGLLTIGSEPEKGNKLVKRAHELLSAAPGLDFAGNIEGHDLLTGAVNVIVTDGFTGNVALKTMEGSVRYAFAELREVIKESRTARLGGLLQRKQLRELHRRLDPDVHGGAVLLGLNGTVVIAHGASQAKGVSAACVLAATLARQGVVARIGERLAASHRPHRLW
;
A
#
# COMPACT_ATOMS: atom_id res chain seq x y z
N MET A 1 16.96 2.47 12.57
CA MET A 1 16.58 1.05 12.56
C MET A 1 16.38 0.61 11.12
N PRO A 2 16.75 -0.63 10.74
CA PRO A 2 16.60 -1.13 9.38
C PRO A 2 15.14 -1.44 9.02
N ILE A 3 14.88 -1.54 7.72
CA ILE A 3 13.67 -2.14 7.15
C ILE A 3 13.84 -3.67 7.15
N ALA A 4 12.88 -4.42 7.67
CA ALA A 4 12.82 -5.86 7.52
C ALA A 4 12.18 -6.21 6.18
N LEU A 5 12.98 -6.61 5.20
CA LEU A 5 12.51 -6.96 3.86
C LEU A 5 12.31 -8.47 3.77
N ASP A 6 11.07 -8.89 3.53
CA ASP A 6 10.72 -10.28 3.18
C ASP A 6 11.32 -10.62 1.82
N ALA A 7 12.44 -11.30 1.83
CA ALA A 7 13.22 -11.55 0.63
C ALA A 7 12.75 -12.79 -0.16
N MET A 8 11.74 -13.50 0.34
CA MET A 8 11.20 -14.71 -0.30
C MET A 8 9.80 -14.49 -0.88
N GLY A 9 9.22 -13.29 -0.73
CA GLY A 9 7.90 -12.94 -1.26
C GLY A 9 8.02 -12.19 -2.59
N GLY A 10 7.19 -12.57 -3.56
CA GLY A 10 7.13 -11.98 -4.90
C GLY A 10 7.45 -12.96 -6.02
N ASP A 11 6.99 -12.64 -7.24
CA ASP A 11 7.14 -13.49 -8.43
C ASP A 11 8.60 -13.64 -8.87
N HIS A 12 9.44 -12.66 -8.51
CA HIS A 12 10.85 -12.59 -8.89
C HIS A 12 11.79 -12.71 -7.67
N ALA A 13 11.29 -13.25 -6.55
CA ALA A 13 12.13 -13.50 -5.38
C ALA A 13 13.08 -14.70 -5.61
N PRO A 14 14.32 -14.67 -5.09
CA PRO A 14 14.89 -13.58 -4.29
C PRO A 14 15.58 -12.47 -5.10
N ASP A 15 15.87 -12.69 -6.39
CA ASP A 15 16.83 -11.90 -7.17
C ASP A 15 16.45 -10.41 -7.25
N GLU A 16 15.25 -10.09 -7.71
CA GLU A 16 14.78 -8.70 -7.82
C GLU A 16 14.60 -8.06 -6.44
N ILE A 17 14.26 -8.85 -5.41
CA ILE A 17 14.10 -8.34 -4.04
C ILE A 17 15.46 -7.94 -3.47
N VAL A 18 16.48 -8.75 -3.67
CA VAL A 18 17.87 -8.44 -3.27
C VAL A 18 18.42 -7.25 -4.05
N ALA A 19 18.21 -7.21 -5.37
CA ALA A 19 18.61 -6.07 -6.19
C ALA A 19 17.98 -4.76 -5.71
N GLY A 20 16.69 -4.78 -5.38
CA GLY A 20 15.98 -3.63 -4.82
C GLY A 20 16.48 -3.22 -3.43
N ALA A 21 16.85 -4.17 -2.59
CA ALA A 21 17.49 -3.89 -1.30
C ALA A 21 18.84 -3.18 -1.47
N VAL A 22 19.68 -3.68 -2.39
CA VAL A 22 20.98 -3.07 -2.73
C VAL A 22 20.77 -1.64 -3.22
N GLN A 23 19.79 -1.42 -4.10
CA GLN A 23 19.45 -0.10 -4.59
C GLN A 23 18.98 0.83 -3.45
N ALA A 24 18.10 0.37 -2.56
CA ALA A 24 17.64 1.14 -1.40
C ALA A 24 18.79 1.55 -0.47
N VAL A 25 19.75 0.67 -0.24
CA VAL A 25 20.93 0.96 0.58
C VAL A 25 21.86 1.95 -0.11
N ARG A 26 22.25 1.69 -1.35
CA ARG A 26 23.29 2.48 -2.04
C ARG A 26 22.82 3.82 -2.56
N GLU A 27 21.58 3.89 -3.11
CA GLU A 27 21.06 5.13 -3.71
C GLU A 27 20.32 6.00 -2.72
N HIS A 28 19.67 5.40 -1.69
CA HIS A 28 18.82 6.12 -0.75
C HIS A 28 19.32 6.11 0.70
N GLY A 29 20.43 5.39 0.98
CA GLY A 29 20.99 5.31 2.34
C GLY A 29 20.06 4.65 3.38
N ILE A 30 19.13 3.81 2.93
CA ILE A 30 18.15 3.17 3.79
C ILE A 30 18.73 1.84 4.28
N PRO A 31 18.93 1.66 5.59
CA PRO A 31 19.39 0.37 6.11
C PRO A 31 18.29 -0.69 5.94
N VAL A 32 18.67 -1.83 5.36
CA VAL A 32 17.80 -2.97 5.11
C VAL A 32 18.39 -4.22 5.76
N VAL A 33 17.53 -5.09 6.26
CA VAL A 33 17.85 -6.46 6.63
C VAL A 33 17.00 -7.42 5.80
N LEU A 34 17.64 -8.35 5.10
CA LEU A 34 16.95 -9.38 4.33
C LEU A 34 16.50 -10.51 5.23
N VAL A 35 15.26 -10.94 5.08
CA VAL A 35 14.68 -12.04 5.84
C VAL A 35 14.32 -13.19 4.91
N GLY A 36 14.98 -14.35 5.04
CA GLY A 36 14.72 -15.49 4.16
C GLY A 36 15.74 -16.61 4.28
N ALA A 37 15.79 -17.47 3.25
CA ALA A 37 16.72 -18.59 3.16
C ALA A 37 18.16 -18.08 2.94
N ALA A 38 19.06 -18.38 3.88
CA ALA A 38 20.40 -17.76 3.93
C ALA A 38 21.21 -17.98 2.65
N ARG A 39 21.25 -19.22 2.12
CA ARG A 39 22.10 -19.55 0.96
C ARG A 39 21.66 -18.82 -0.32
N PRO A 40 20.40 -18.88 -0.78
CA PRO A 40 19.96 -18.11 -1.95
C PRO A 40 20.20 -16.59 -1.81
N LEU A 41 20.03 -16.05 -0.59
CA LEU A 41 20.27 -14.62 -0.35
C LEU A 41 21.75 -14.26 -0.39
N GLN A 42 22.65 -15.12 0.12
CA GLN A 42 24.09 -14.93 0.02
C GLN A 42 24.56 -14.97 -1.44
N ASP A 43 24.05 -15.93 -2.21
CA ASP A 43 24.36 -16.06 -3.63
C ASP A 43 23.92 -14.80 -4.41
N ALA A 44 22.69 -14.35 -4.20
CA ALA A 44 22.17 -13.14 -4.81
C ALA A 44 22.92 -11.86 -4.40
N LEU A 45 23.25 -11.68 -3.10
CA LEU A 45 24.08 -10.56 -2.64
C LEU A 45 25.49 -10.58 -3.24
N SER A 46 26.06 -11.77 -3.46
CA SER A 46 27.39 -11.91 -4.07
C SER A 46 27.43 -11.40 -5.50
N LEU A 47 26.35 -11.61 -6.28
CA LEU A 47 26.23 -11.09 -7.63
C LEU A 47 26.28 -9.54 -7.68
N HIS A 48 25.84 -8.89 -6.61
CA HIS A 48 25.86 -7.43 -6.46
C HIS A 48 27.07 -6.91 -5.67
N GLY A 49 27.97 -7.79 -5.19
CA GLY A 49 29.10 -7.41 -4.34
C GLY A 49 28.67 -6.77 -3.01
N ALA A 50 27.48 -7.16 -2.49
CA ALA A 50 26.84 -6.51 -1.32
C ALA A 50 26.79 -7.41 -0.06
N THR A 51 27.55 -8.48 -0.02
CA THR A 51 27.53 -9.49 1.08
C THR A 51 27.86 -8.93 2.45
N THR A 52 28.63 -7.84 2.52
CA THR A 52 29.01 -7.17 3.78
C THR A 52 28.15 -5.94 4.08
N GLU A 53 27.31 -5.51 3.12
CA GLU A 53 26.52 -4.29 3.26
C GLU A 53 25.13 -4.57 3.86
N ILE A 54 24.53 -5.74 3.56
CA ILE A 54 23.17 -6.05 3.93
C ILE A 54 23.14 -7.35 4.75
N PRO A 55 22.77 -7.28 6.03
CA PRO A 55 22.67 -8.45 6.88
C PRO A 55 21.48 -9.35 6.49
N ILE A 56 21.61 -10.65 6.73
CA ILE A 56 20.58 -11.66 6.51
C ILE A 56 20.10 -12.20 7.85
N ILE A 57 18.79 -12.18 8.07
CA ILE A 57 18.12 -12.92 9.13
C ILE A 57 17.50 -14.18 8.53
N ARG A 58 17.93 -15.33 9.01
CA ARG A 58 17.47 -16.62 8.49
C ARG A 58 15.99 -16.84 8.81
N ALA A 59 15.20 -17.19 7.80
CA ALA A 59 13.88 -17.78 7.91
C ALA A 59 13.88 -19.15 7.22
N GLU A 60 13.20 -20.12 7.83
CA GLU A 60 13.23 -21.52 7.37
C GLU A 60 12.14 -21.80 6.33
N GLU A 61 11.11 -20.96 6.30
CA GLU A 61 9.92 -21.14 5.46
C GLU A 61 9.63 -19.87 4.67
N ALA A 62 8.91 -20.00 3.57
CA ALA A 62 8.33 -18.91 2.80
C ALA A 62 6.85 -19.18 2.54
N LEU A 63 6.06 -18.14 2.31
CA LEU A 63 4.70 -18.26 1.79
C LEU A 63 4.76 -18.17 0.27
N ALA A 64 4.18 -19.15 -0.43
CA ALA A 64 4.06 -19.08 -1.87
C ALA A 64 2.99 -18.05 -2.29
N MET A 65 3.09 -17.54 -3.53
CA MET A 65 2.20 -16.49 -4.03
C MET A 65 0.73 -16.93 -4.17
N ASP A 66 0.48 -18.21 -4.37
CA ASP A 66 -0.83 -18.85 -4.44
C ASP A 66 -1.39 -19.28 -3.08
N GLU A 67 -0.59 -19.17 -2.01
CA GLU A 67 -1.02 -19.52 -0.66
C GLU A 67 -1.85 -18.40 -0.02
N GLY A 68 -3.04 -18.78 0.46
CA GLY A 68 -3.96 -17.86 1.12
C GLY A 68 -3.65 -17.62 2.61
N ALA A 69 -4.53 -16.88 3.26
CA ALA A 69 -4.39 -16.47 4.67
C ALA A 69 -4.17 -17.65 5.66
N LEU A 70 -4.73 -18.83 5.38
CA LEU A 70 -4.58 -20.01 6.25
C LEU A 70 -3.14 -20.56 6.29
N ALA A 71 -2.37 -20.37 5.23
CA ALA A 71 -0.98 -20.80 5.20
C ALA A 71 -0.11 -20.02 6.20
N SER A 72 -0.42 -18.75 6.44
CA SER A 72 0.29 -17.91 7.42
C SER A 72 0.18 -18.45 8.86
N LEU A 73 -0.93 -19.11 9.18
CA LEU A 73 -1.12 -19.76 10.48
C LEU A 73 -0.24 -21.03 10.64
N ARG A 74 -0.03 -21.74 9.54
CA ARG A 74 0.70 -23.01 9.50
C ARG A 74 2.21 -22.83 9.39
N ARG A 75 2.68 -21.63 8.96
CA ARG A 75 4.11 -21.32 8.75
C ARG A 75 4.58 -20.17 9.66
N PRO A 76 4.71 -20.43 10.98
CA PRO A 76 5.09 -19.41 11.95
C PRO A 76 6.54 -18.92 11.79
N ARG A 77 7.38 -19.64 11.04
CA ARG A 77 8.78 -19.31 10.74
C ARG A 77 9.00 -18.86 9.30
N SER A 78 7.92 -18.46 8.61
CA SER A 78 8.02 -17.85 7.28
C SER A 78 8.76 -16.52 7.31
N SER A 79 9.40 -16.15 6.21
CA SER A 79 10.16 -14.91 6.07
C SER A 79 9.35 -13.68 6.48
N ILE A 80 8.09 -13.56 6.04
CA ILE A 80 7.20 -12.48 6.45
C ILE A 80 6.87 -12.52 7.96
N ALA A 81 6.71 -13.70 8.56
CA ALA A 81 6.43 -13.82 9.99
C ALA A 81 7.65 -13.40 10.84
N VAL A 82 8.86 -13.75 10.40
CA VAL A 82 10.11 -13.32 11.03
C VAL A 82 10.29 -11.81 10.86
N ALA A 83 10.05 -11.25 9.68
CA ALA A 83 10.09 -9.80 9.43
C ALA A 83 9.14 -9.02 10.36
N CYS A 84 7.88 -9.48 10.49
CA CYS A 84 6.95 -8.91 11.46
C CYS A 84 7.42 -9.03 12.91
N HIS A 85 8.10 -10.12 13.26
CA HIS A 85 8.66 -10.31 14.60
C HIS A 85 9.76 -9.29 14.93
N LEU A 86 10.64 -8.99 13.96
CA LEU A 86 11.67 -7.96 14.12
C LEU A 86 11.06 -6.59 14.42
N VAL A 87 10.01 -6.21 13.68
CA VAL A 87 9.30 -4.94 13.92
C VAL A 87 8.63 -4.92 15.29
N ARG A 88 7.98 -6.01 15.69
CA ARG A 88 7.33 -6.10 17.01
C ARG A 88 8.32 -5.99 18.18
N ARG A 89 9.55 -6.45 18.00
CA ARG A 89 10.63 -6.34 19.00
C ARG A 89 11.33 -4.98 19.00
N GLY A 90 11.13 -4.16 17.97
CA GLY A 90 11.87 -2.93 17.79
C GLY A 90 13.27 -3.13 17.20
N ASP A 91 13.55 -4.29 16.60
CA ASP A 91 14.80 -4.57 15.89
C ASP A 91 14.77 -4.03 14.44
N ALA A 92 13.57 -3.77 13.90
CA ALA A 92 13.33 -3.11 12.62
C ALA A 92 12.20 -2.08 12.74
N CYS A 93 12.18 -1.05 11.87
CA CYS A 93 11.19 0.02 11.95
C CYS A 93 9.95 -0.24 11.06
N ALA A 94 10.08 -1.07 10.03
CA ALA A 94 8.96 -1.43 9.15
C ALA A 94 9.21 -2.79 8.47
N VAL A 95 8.13 -3.39 7.97
CA VAL A 95 8.14 -4.57 7.11
C VAL A 95 7.86 -4.14 5.68
N VAL A 96 8.62 -4.69 4.72
CA VAL A 96 8.31 -4.64 3.29
C VAL A 96 8.20 -6.06 2.76
N SER A 97 7.17 -6.35 1.97
CA SER A 97 7.00 -7.64 1.30
C SER A 97 6.32 -7.47 -0.06
N ALA A 98 6.79 -8.19 -1.07
CA ALA A 98 6.13 -8.35 -2.36
C ALA A 98 5.34 -9.68 -2.44
N GLY A 99 5.16 -10.36 -1.31
CA GLY A 99 4.44 -11.63 -1.22
C GLY A 99 2.93 -11.50 -1.43
N SER A 100 2.25 -12.64 -1.37
CA SER A 100 0.78 -12.72 -1.47
C SER A 100 0.10 -11.75 -0.51
N THR A 101 -0.75 -10.86 -1.04
CA THR A 101 -1.48 -9.86 -0.24
C THR A 101 -2.22 -10.51 0.93
N ALA A 102 -2.92 -11.63 0.69
CA ALA A 102 -3.64 -12.35 1.72
C ALA A 102 -2.71 -12.88 2.82
N GLY A 103 -1.54 -13.40 2.44
CA GLY A 103 -0.51 -13.88 3.36
C GLY A 103 0.09 -12.76 4.22
N VAL A 104 0.41 -11.62 3.60
CA VAL A 104 0.96 -10.44 4.30
C VAL A 104 -0.06 -9.85 5.28
N VAL A 105 -1.31 -9.66 4.85
CA VAL A 105 -2.41 -9.15 5.71
C VAL A 105 -2.65 -10.07 6.91
N ALA A 106 -2.78 -11.38 6.67
CA ALA A 106 -3.02 -12.35 7.74
C ALA A 106 -1.85 -12.44 8.72
N THR A 107 -0.60 -12.48 8.20
CA THR A 107 0.60 -12.52 9.03
C THR A 107 0.78 -11.23 9.82
N GLY A 108 0.61 -10.06 9.18
CA GLY A 108 0.67 -8.76 9.82
C GLY A 108 -0.33 -8.65 10.97
N LYS A 109 -1.59 -9.02 10.72
CA LYS A 109 -2.63 -9.03 11.77
C LYS A 109 -2.28 -9.96 12.94
N LEU A 110 -1.77 -11.16 12.65
CA LEU A 110 -1.42 -12.15 13.67
C LEU A 110 -0.22 -11.72 14.52
N ARG A 111 0.83 -11.16 13.88
CA ARG A 111 2.12 -10.90 14.50
C ARG A 111 2.24 -9.50 15.09
N LEU A 112 1.78 -8.46 14.40
CA LEU A 112 1.85 -7.07 14.85
C LEU A 112 0.62 -6.67 15.67
N ARG A 113 -0.49 -7.39 15.50
CA ARG A 113 -1.81 -7.10 16.09
C ARG A 113 -2.38 -5.76 15.60
N GLY A 114 -3.70 -5.60 15.72
CA GLY A 114 -4.38 -4.35 15.45
C GLY A 114 -4.09 -3.29 16.52
N GLN A 115 -4.09 -2.03 16.13
CA GLN A 115 -4.12 -0.92 17.07
C GLN A 115 -5.40 -0.97 17.94
N PRO A 116 -5.37 -0.41 19.15
CA PRO A 116 -6.56 -0.37 20.01
C PRO A 116 -7.76 0.24 19.28
N GLY A 117 -8.90 -0.44 19.33
CA GLY A 117 -10.14 -0.01 18.67
C GLY A 117 -10.23 -0.36 17.18
N VAL A 118 -9.17 -0.81 16.53
CA VAL A 118 -9.21 -1.22 15.12
C VAL A 118 -9.84 -2.61 14.97
N LEU A 119 -10.96 -2.68 14.26
CA LEU A 119 -11.68 -3.93 13.99
C LEU A 119 -10.92 -4.80 13.00
N ARG A 120 -10.48 -4.19 11.89
CA ARG A 120 -9.68 -4.83 10.85
C ARG A 120 -8.67 -3.87 10.24
N PRO A 121 -7.46 -4.32 9.92
CA PRO A 121 -6.54 -3.53 9.11
C PRO A 121 -7.09 -3.38 7.69
N ALA A 122 -6.69 -2.32 6.99
CA ALA A 122 -7.10 -2.06 5.62
C ALA A 122 -5.90 -1.64 4.77
N ILE A 123 -5.94 -1.97 3.48
CA ILE A 123 -4.90 -1.61 2.51
C ILE A 123 -5.20 -0.24 1.94
N ALA A 124 -4.29 0.70 2.13
CA ALA A 124 -4.31 2.03 1.53
C ALA A 124 -3.37 2.09 0.33
N VAL A 125 -3.88 2.60 -0.79
CA VAL A 125 -3.12 2.88 -2.01
C VAL A 125 -3.22 4.35 -2.33
N VAL A 126 -2.09 4.98 -2.63
CA VAL A 126 -2.04 6.39 -3.05
C VAL A 126 -2.22 6.47 -4.57
N LEU A 127 -3.27 7.14 -5.01
CA LEU A 127 -3.56 7.40 -6.42
C LEU A 127 -2.94 8.74 -6.83
N PRO A 128 -2.32 8.84 -8.03
CA PRO A 128 -1.59 10.03 -8.48
C PRO A 128 -2.52 11.11 -9.04
N THR A 129 -3.49 11.55 -8.25
CA THR A 129 -4.42 12.63 -8.59
C THR A 129 -3.79 14.01 -8.45
N LEU A 130 -4.42 15.02 -9.07
CA LEU A 130 -4.02 16.41 -8.99
C LEU A 130 -5.17 17.26 -8.44
N PRO A 131 -4.90 18.33 -7.65
CA PRO A 131 -3.60 18.87 -7.27
C PRO A 131 -2.91 18.08 -6.15
N THR A 132 -3.65 17.28 -5.38
CA THR A 132 -3.13 16.46 -4.27
C THR A 132 -3.41 14.98 -4.55
N PRO A 133 -2.57 14.05 -4.07
CA PRO A 133 -2.83 12.63 -4.19
C PRO A 133 -4.10 12.24 -3.43
N THR A 134 -4.79 11.21 -3.92
CA THR A 134 -5.98 10.61 -3.29
C THR A 134 -5.65 9.22 -2.76
N ILE A 135 -6.16 8.89 -1.59
CA ILE A 135 -5.98 7.57 -0.97
C ILE A 135 -7.22 6.71 -1.25
N LEU A 136 -7.04 5.55 -1.84
CA LEU A 136 -8.08 4.52 -1.94
C LEU A 136 -7.93 3.53 -0.79
N LEU A 137 -9.00 3.29 -0.04
CA LEU A 137 -9.04 2.43 1.15
C LEU A 137 -10.43 1.77 1.29
N ASP A 138 -10.62 0.50 1.34
CA ASP A 138 -9.71 -0.64 1.33
C ASP A 138 -9.44 -1.14 -0.09
N ALA A 139 -8.18 -1.35 -0.42
CA ALA A 139 -7.76 -1.81 -1.75
C ALA A 139 -7.54 -3.34 -1.83
N GLY A 140 -8.08 -4.14 -0.88
CA GLY A 140 -8.03 -5.59 -1.00
C GLY A 140 -7.73 -6.40 0.25
N ALA A 141 -7.74 -5.82 1.46
CA ALA A 141 -7.54 -6.58 2.70
C ALA A 141 -8.83 -7.30 3.16
N ASN A 142 -10.01 -6.74 2.89
CA ASN A 142 -11.28 -7.24 3.40
C ASN A 142 -12.33 -7.27 2.30
N ALA A 143 -12.58 -8.44 1.72
CA ALA A 143 -13.58 -8.60 0.66
C ALA A 143 -15.01 -8.30 1.16
N GLU A 144 -15.32 -8.67 2.40
CA GLU A 144 -16.59 -8.39 3.05
C GLU A 144 -16.38 -7.58 4.32
N VAL A 145 -17.15 -6.50 4.46
CA VAL A 145 -17.08 -5.58 5.59
C VAL A 145 -18.47 -5.25 6.15
N LYS A 146 -18.51 -4.74 7.39
CA LYS A 146 -19.69 -4.13 7.96
C LYS A 146 -19.63 -2.61 7.78
N PRO A 147 -20.79 -1.90 7.80
CA PRO A 147 -20.82 -0.44 7.66
C PRO A 147 -19.90 0.31 8.64
N GLU A 148 -19.79 -0.18 9.88
CA GLU A 148 -18.94 0.41 10.92
C GLU A 148 -17.44 0.31 10.57
N MET A 149 -17.05 -0.70 9.77
CA MET A 149 -15.68 -0.84 9.29
C MET A 149 -15.36 0.22 8.23
N LEU A 150 -16.31 0.59 7.38
CA LEU A 150 -16.12 1.67 6.40
C LEU A 150 -15.92 3.02 7.11
N VAL A 151 -16.64 3.29 8.19
CA VAL A 151 -16.38 4.47 9.04
C VAL A 151 -14.97 4.44 9.63
N GLN A 152 -14.54 3.28 10.10
CA GLN A 152 -13.19 3.12 10.64
C GLN A 152 -12.12 3.30 9.55
N PHE A 153 -12.36 2.80 8.34
CA PHE A 153 -11.47 3.02 7.20
C PHE A 153 -11.37 4.51 6.85
N ALA A 154 -12.48 5.25 6.95
CA ALA A 154 -12.46 6.70 6.78
C ALA A 154 -11.53 7.39 7.79
N HIS A 155 -11.62 7.02 9.07
CA HIS A 155 -10.72 7.53 10.10
C HIS A 155 -9.25 7.12 9.86
N LEU A 156 -8.99 5.86 9.45
CA LEU A 156 -7.64 5.40 9.10
C LEU A 156 -7.08 6.17 7.90
N GLY A 157 -7.89 6.34 6.84
CA GLY A 157 -7.50 7.08 5.65
C GLY A 157 -7.23 8.55 5.93
N ALA A 158 -8.08 9.20 6.71
CA ALA A 158 -7.89 10.58 7.14
C ALA A 158 -6.60 10.75 7.97
N ALA A 159 -6.37 9.86 8.94
CA ALA A 159 -5.16 9.88 9.74
C ALA A 159 -3.90 9.65 8.89
N TYR A 160 -3.97 8.79 7.89
CA TYR A 160 -2.87 8.54 6.96
C TYR A 160 -2.64 9.75 6.04
N ALA A 161 -3.69 10.39 5.52
CA ALA A 161 -3.60 11.61 4.71
C ALA A 161 -2.88 12.74 5.47
N GLU A 162 -3.26 12.97 6.72
CA GLU A 162 -2.63 13.98 7.58
C GLU A 162 -1.19 13.62 7.96
N ALA A 163 -0.96 12.34 8.33
CA ALA A 163 0.33 11.93 8.87
C ALA A 163 1.41 11.75 7.80
N ALA A 164 1.06 11.24 6.61
CA ALA A 164 1.99 10.83 5.58
C ALA A 164 2.01 11.76 4.37
N LEU A 165 0.87 12.39 4.05
CA LEU A 165 0.73 13.26 2.87
C LEU A 165 0.60 14.74 3.23
N GLU A 166 0.60 15.07 4.53
CA GLU A 166 0.49 16.44 5.05
C GLU A 166 -0.75 17.18 4.53
N ILE A 167 -1.86 16.44 4.34
CA ILE A 167 -3.14 16.99 3.90
C ILE A 167 -3.97 17.33 5.13
N ASP A 168 -4.09 18.61 5.44
CA ASP A 168 -4.94 19.08 6.52
C ASP A 168 -6.43 18.94 6.14
N HIS A 169 -7.26 18.45 7.10
CA HIS A 169 -8.71 18.29 6.93
C HIS A 169 -9.09 17.52 5.66
N PRO A 170 -8.62 16.26 5.49
CA PRO A 170 -8.83 15.50 4.26
C PRO A 170 -10.32 15.22 4.04
N ARG A 171 -10.80 15.54 2.83
CA ARG A 171 -12.18 15.26 2.39
C ARG A 171 -12.33 13.78 2.06
N ILE A 172 -13.44 13.19 2.49
CA ILE A 172 -13.69 11.76 2.38
C ILE A 172 -14.91 11.49 1.50
N GLY A 173 -14.74 10.63 0.49
CA GLY A 173 -15.81 10.13 -0.37
C GLY A 173 -16.08 8.65 -0.15
N LEU A 174 -17.34 8.23 -0.25
CA LEU A 174 -17.75 6.83 -0.25
C LEU A 174 -17.98 6.36 -1.68
N LEU A 175 -17.20 5.38 -2.12
CA LEU A 175 -17.30 4.85 -3.49
C LEU A 175 -18.60 4.07 -3.68
N THR A 176 -19.37 4.45 -4.70
CA THR A 176 -20.65 3.83 -5.04
C THR A 176 -20.98 3.99 -6.54
N ILE A 177 -22.23 3.73 -6.92
CA ILE A 177 -22.75 3.73 -8.30
C ILE A 177 -23.59 4.97 -8.66
N GLY A 178 -23.58 6.00 -7.83
CA GLY A 178 -24.32 7.24 -8.03
C GLY A 178 -24.08 8.19 -6.85
N SER A 179 -24.15 9.50 -7.12
CA SER A 179 -23.80 10.55 -6.16
C SER A 179 -24.86 10.79 -5.07
N GLU A 180 -26.12 10.36 -5.30
CA GLU A 180 -27.20 10.58 -4.35
C GLU A 180 -27.11 9.66 -3.12
N PRO A 181 -27.50 10.10 -1.93
CA PRO A 181 -27.37 9.36 -0.67
C PRO A 181 -28.00 7.96 -0.66
N GLU A 182 -29.09 7.78 -1.42
CA GLU A 182 -29.82 6.52 -1.52
C GLU A 182 -29.22 5.52 -2.54
N LYS A 183 -28.19 5.90 -3.28
CA LYS A 183 -27.54 5.00 -4.24
C LYS A 183 -26.67 3.94 -3.55
N GLY A 184 -26.48 2.84 -4.25
CA GLY A 184 -25.66 1.72 -3.81
C GLY A 184 -26.43 0.59 -3.13
N ASN A 185 -25.70 -0.39 -2.67
CA ASN A 185 -26.23 -1.55 -1.95
C ASN A 185 -26.54 -1.23 -0.46
N LYS A 186 -27.05 -2.21 0.29
CA LYS A 186 -27.38 -2.04 1.70
C LYS A 186 -26.18 -1.62 2.57
N LEU A 187 -24.99 -2.13 2.25
CA LEU A 187 -23.74 -1.76 2.93
C LEU A 187 -23.43 -0.27 2.77
N VAL A 188 -23.44 0.20 1.51
CA VAL A 188 -23.11 1.58 1.15
C VAL A 188 -24.11 2.56 1.74
N LYS A 189 -25.43 2.30 1.62
CA LYS A 189 -26.47 3.17 2.19
C LYS A 189 -26.30 3.33 3.71
N ARG A 190 -26.09 2.23 4.41
CA ARG A 190 -25.88 2.28 5.85
C ARG A 190 -24.57 2.96 6.23
N ALA A 191 -23.49 2.73 5.46
CA ALA A 191 -22.22 3.41 5.65
C ALA A 191 -22.32 4.92 5.41
N HIS A 192 -23.09 5.36 4.40
CA HIS A 192 -23.35 6.78 4.13
C HIS A 192 -23.99 7.47 5.34
N GLU A 193 -25.04 6.86 5.93
CA GLU A 193 -25.69 7.39 7.15
C GLU A 193 -24.70 7.53 8.32
N LEU A 194 -23.87 6.50 8.52
CA LEU A 194 -22.89 6.49 9.61
C LEU A 194 -21.77 7.50 9.40
N LEU A 195 -21.27 7.62 8.16
CA LEU A 195 -20.21 8.57 7.80
C LEU A 195 -20.70 10.03 7.93
N SER A 196 -21.95 10.29 7.51
CA SER A 196 -22.57 11.63 7.66
C SER A 196 -22.70 12.06 9.12
N ALA A 197 -22.84 11.10 10.04
CA ALA A 197 -22.95 11.35 11.48
C ALA A 197 -21.61 11.22 12.22
N ALA A 198 -20.52 10.81 11.55
CA ALA A 198 -19.25 10.50 12.19
C ALA A 198 -18.51 11.79 12.59
N PRO A 199 -18.17 11.96 13.89
CA PRO A 199 -17.45 13.13 14.33
C PRO A 199 -16.01 13.16 13.82
N GLY A 200 -15.51 14.35 13.48
CA GLY A 200 -14.12 14.56 13.09
C GLY A 200 -13.76 14.07 11.69
N LEU A 201 -14.77 13.79 10.83
CA LEU A 201 -14.61 13.49 9.42
C LEU A 201 -15.25 14.59 8.57
N ASP A 202 -14.55 15.04 7.53
CA ASP A 202 -15.11 15.89 6.46
C ASP A 202 -15.66 14.97 5.37
N PHE A 203 -16.87 14.47 5.56
CA PHE A 203 -17.52 13.55 4.64
C PHE A 203 -18.20 14.32 3.51
N ALA A 204 -17.67 14.17 2.29
CA ALA A 204 -18.16 14.84 1.07
C ALA A 204 -19.37 14.15 0.42
N GLY A 205 -19.76 12.96 0.90
CA GLY A 205 -20.84 12.17 0.33
C GLY A 205 -20.37 11.02 -0.57
N ASN A 206 -21.28 10.54 -1.41
CA ASN A 206 -21.00 9.49 -2.39
C ASN A 206 -20.17 10.03 -3.56
N ILE A 207 -19.28 9.17 -4.08
CA ILE A 207 -18.53 9.40 -5.32
C ILE A 207 -18.63 8.18 -6.22
N GLU A 208 -18.40 8.37 -7.51
CA GLU A 208 -18.50 7.31 -8.52
C GLU A 208 -17.12 6.84 -9.01
N GLY A 209 -17.11 5.73 -9.75
CA GLY A 209 -15.85 5.16 -10.26
C GLY A 209 -15.06 6.12 -11.20
N HIS A 210 -15.73 7.02 -11.89
CA HIS A 210 -15.06 8.02 -12.74
C HIS A 210 -14.38 9.13 -11.94
N ASP A 211 -14.72 9.30 -10.65
CA ASP A 211 -14.12 10.29 -9.76
C ASP A 211 -12.78 9.84 -9.16
N LEU A 212 -12.42 8.56 -9.28
CA LEU A 212 -11.22 7.99 -8.66
C LEU A 212 -9.93 8.77 -8.94
N LEU A 213 -9.81 9.36 -10.13
CA LEU A 213 -8.62 10.10 -10.56
C LEU A 213 -8.84 11.61 -10.70
N THR A 214 -9.97 12.15 -10.23
CA THR A 214 -10.30 13.58 -10.36
C THR A 214 -9.66 14.45 -9.28
N GLY A 215 -9.28 13.86 -8.13
CA GLY A 215 -8.83 14.62 -6.97
C GLY A 215 -9.98 15.38 -6.25
N ALA A 216 -11.24 15.02 -6.49
CA ALA A 216 -12.40 15.64 -5.85
C ALA A 216 -12.43 15.43 -4.34
N VAL A 217 -11.84 14.33 -3.86
CA VAL A 217 -11.68 13.98 -2.45
C VAL A 217 -10.26 13.47 -2.19
N ASN A 218 -9.83 13.51 -0.93
CA ASN A 218 -8.48 13.07 -0.54
C ASN A 218 -8.45 11.60 -0.11
N VAL A 219 -9.59 11.08 0.37
CA VAL A 219 -9.73 9.70 0.81
C VAL A 219 -11.00 9.10 0.21
N ILE A 220 -10.86 8.00 -0.48
CA ILE A 220 -11.95 7.21 -1.07
C ILE A 220 -12.09 5.93 -0.25
N VAL A 221 -13.27 5.74 0.35
CA VAL A 221 -13.57 4.59 1.20
C VAL A 221 -14.47 3.61 0.46
N THR A 222 -14.13 2.34 0.54
CA THR A 222 -14.91 1.23 -0.02
C THR A 222 -14.57 -0.09 0.70
N ASP A 223 -15.30 -1.17 0.40
CA ASP A 223 -14.88 -2.53 0.77
C ASP A 223 -13.70 -2.99 -0.10
N GLY A 224 -12.94 -3.99 0.40
CA GLY A 224 -11.72 -4.42 -0.28
C GLY A 224 -11.97 -5.16 -1.60
N PHE A 225 -13.17 -5.74 -1.81
CA PHE A 225 -13.52 -6.33 -3.10
C PHE A 225 -13.68 -5.25 -4.17
N THR A 226 -14.55 -4.28 -3.89
CA THR A 226 -14.81 -3.16 -4.79
C THR A 226 -13.53 -2.34 -5.03
N GLY A 227 -12.78 -2.04 -3.98
CA GLY A 227 -11.54 -1.28 -4.08
C GLY A 227 -10.45 -1.99 -4.89
N ASN A 228 -10.28 -3.29 -4.72
CA ASN A 228 -9.31 -4.06 -5.51
C ASN A 228 -9.72 -4.14 -6.98
N VAL A 229 -11.02 -4.35 -7.28
CA VAL A 229 -11.53 -4.34 -8.67
C VAL A 229 -11.29 -2.97 -9.30
N ALA A 230 -11.66 -1.88 -8.61
CA ALA A 230 -11.46 -0.51 -9.10
C ALA A 230 -9.97 -0.23 -9.37
N LEU A 231 -9.08 -0.56 -8.43
CA LEU A 231 -7.64 -0.40 -8.57
C LEU A 231 -7.08 -1.18 -9.78
N LYS A 232 -7.41 -2.46 -9.89
CA LYS A 232 -6.91 -3.32 -10.98
C LYS A 232 -7.48 -2.92 -12.34
N THR A 233 -8.73 -2.44 -12.40
CA THR A 233 -9.31 -1.88 -13.63
C THR A 233 -8.58 -0.62 -14.05
N MET A 234 -8.31 0.29 -13.12
CA MET A 234 -7.55 1.51 -13.37
C MET A 234 -6.12 1.22 -13.85
N GLU A 235 -5.38 0.34 -13.15
CA GLU A 235 -4.03 -0.09 -13.57
C GLU A 235 -4.05 -0.70 -14.98
N GLY A 236 -5.02 -1.56 -15.27
CA GLY A 236 -5.20 -2.18 -16.58
C GLY A 236 -5.51 -1.17 -17.66
N SER A 237 -6.38 -0.20 -17.39
CA SER A 237 -6.77 0.87 -18.32
C SER A 237 -5.58 1.79 -18.66
N VAL A 238 -4.79 2.18 -17.66
CA VAL A 238 -3.58 2.98 -17.87
C VAL A 238 -2.57 2.22 -18.73
N ARG A 239 -2.35 0.93 -18.43
CA ARG A 239 -1.45 0.07 -19.20
C ARG A 239 -1.89 -0.07 -20.65
N TYR A 240 -3.17 -0.29 -20.89
CA TYR A 240 -3.76 -0.38 -22.21
C TYR A 240 -3.61 0.93 -22.98
N ALA A 241 -3.93 2.07 -22.37
CA ALA A 241 -3.80 3.38 -23.02
C ALA A 241 -2.34 3.68 -23.45
N PHE A 242 -1.35 3.32 -22.63
CA PHE A 242 0.05 3.48 -23.01
C PHE A 242 0.50 2.50 -24.12
N ALA A 243 -0.07 1.29 -24.17
CA ALA A 243 0.18 0.34 -25.25
C ALA A 243 -0.36 0.90 -26.58
N GLU A 244 -1.61 1.37 -26.62
CA GLU A 244 -2.22 2.01 -27.79
C GLU A 244 -1.44 3.25 -28.24
N LEU A 245 -1.07 4.13 -27.30
CA LEU A 245 -0.26 5.31 -27.62
C LEU A 245 1.08 4.93 -28.27
N ARG A 246 1.71 3.84 -27.81
CA ARG A 246 2.96 3.35 -28.38
C ARG A 246 2.76 2.86 -29.81
N GLU A 247 1.66 2.17 -30.12
CA GLU A 247 1.36 1.74 -31.50
C GLU A 247 1.07 2.93 -32.40
N VAL A 248 0.28 3.91 -31.98
CA VAL A 248 0.03 5.16 -32.73
C VAL A 248 1.35 5.88 -33.09
N ILE A 249 2.30 5.95 -32.14
CA ILE A 249 3.62 6.56 -32.38
C ILE A 249 4.42 5.78 -33.42
N LYS A 250 4.20 4.47 -33.56
CA LYS A 250 4.91 3.63 -34.55
C LYS A 250 4.33 3.71 -35.96
N GLU A 251 3.09 4.13 -36.15
CA GLU A 251 2.38 4.07 -37.43
C GLU A 251 3.02 4.88 -38.55
N SER A 252 3.61 6.04 -38.25
CA SER A 252 4.19 6.92 -39.28
C SER A 252 5.56 7.50 -38.89
N ARG A 253 6.33 7.96 -39.91
CA ARG A 253 7.62 8.65 -39.68
C ARG A 253 7.41 9.98 -38.91
N THR A 254 6.36 10.70 -39.20
CA THR A 254 6.01 11.96 -38.53
C THR A 254 5.60 11.72 -37.07
N ALA A 255 4.80 10.68 -36.79
CA ALA A 255 4.44 10.30 -35.43
C ALA A 255 5.68 9.89 -34.61
N ARG A 256 6.61 9.13 -35.22
CA ARG A 256 7.89 8.74 -34.56
C ARG A 256 8.74 9.97 -34.21
N LEU A 257 8.85 10.93 -35.13
CA LEU A 257 9.57 12.18 -34.87
C LEU A 257 8.92 12.97 -33.74
N GLY A 258 7.58 13.10 -33.73
CA GLY A 258 6.81 13.74 -32.67
C GLY A 258 7.02 13.04 -31.31
N GLY A 259 6.96 11.70 -31.29
CA GLY A 259 7.22 10.89 -30.11
C GLY A 259 8.66 11.04 -29.58
N LEU A 260 9.64 11.18 -30.47
CA LEU A 260 11.03 11.43 -30.09
C LEU A 260 11.19 12.82 -29.42
N LEU A 261 10.59 13.85 -29.98
CA LEU A 261 10.61 15.19 -29.42
C LEU A 261 9.92 15.27 -28.04
N GLN A 262 8.87 14.49 -27.82
CA GLN A 262 8.12 14.44 -26.56
C GLN A 262 8.59 13.33 -25.61
N ARG A 263 9.68 12.64 -25.92
CA ARG A 263 10.13 11.46 -25.16
C ARG A 263 10.31 11.72 -23.66
N LYS A 264 10.79 12.90 -23.29
CA LYS A 264 10.96 13.27 -21.86
C LYS A 264 9.62 13.40 -21.16
N GLN A 265 8.68 14.09 -21.77
CA GLN A 265 7.32 14.34 -21.21
C GLN A 265 6.52 13.04 -21.12
N LEU A 266 6.59 12.19 -22.15
CA LEU A 266 5.93 10.89 -22.15
C LEU A 266 6.50 9.94 -21.10
N ARG A 267 7.82 9.96 -20.88
CA ARG A 267 8.45 9.18 -19.81
C ARG A 267 8.02 9.69 -18.43
N GLU A 268 7.95 10.99 -18.24
CA GLU A 268 7.52 11.59 -16.97
C GLU A 268 6.05 11.27 -16.69
N LEU A 269 5.17 11.33 -17.71
CA LEU A 269 3.79 10.92 -17.60
C LEU A 269 3.67 9.44 -17.22
N HIS A 270 4.42 8.56 -17.91
CA HIS A 270 4.45 7.14 -17.57
C HIS A 270 4.92 6.92 -16.13
N ARG A 271 6.03 7.56 -15.72
CA ARG A 271 6.56 7.47 -14.35
C ARG A 271 5.54 7.90 -13.29
N ARG A 272 4.80 8.98 -13.56
CA ARG A 272 3.78 9.49 -12.63
C ARG A 272 2.60 8.54 -12.45
N LEU A 273 2.25 7.79 -13.50
CA LEU A 273 1.13 6.84 -13.50
C LEU A 273 1.56 5.39 -13.21
N ASP A 274 2.85 5.14 -13.00
CA ASP A 274 3.41 3.82 -12.71
C ASP A 274 3.23 3.49 -11.22
N PRO A 275 2.46 2.43 -10.87
CA PRO A 275 2.24 2.04 -9.47
C PRO A 275 3.53 1.73 -8.70
N ASP A 276 4.56 1.18 -9.39
CA ASP A 276 5.84 0.82 -8.77
C ASP A 276 6.64 2.04 -8.29
N VAL A 277 6.38 3.23 -8.84
CA VAL A 277 7.05 4.47 -8.41
C VAL A 277 6.56 4.95 -7.06
N HIS A 278 5.29 4.65 -6.72
CA HIS A 278 4.69 5.08 -5.45
C HIS A 278 5.02 4.16 -4.27
N GLY A 279 5.81 3.09 -4.49
CA GLY A 279 6.29 2.21 -3.42
C GLY A 279 5.29 1.16 -2.94
N GLY A 280 4.13 1.02 -3.61
CA GLY A 280 3.14 0.01 -3.27
C GLY A 280 2.05 0.49 -2.31
N ALA A 281 1.44 -0.45 -1.59
CA ALA A 281 0.32 -0.22 -0.68
C ALA A 281 0.76 -0.28 0.78
N VAL A 282 0.03 0.42 1.66
CA VAL A 282 0.31 0.44 3.11
C VAL A 282 -0.82 -0.27 3.86
N LEU A 283 -0.47 -1.22 4.71
CA LEU A 283 -1.45 -1.89 5.57
C LEU A 283 -1.65 -1.08 6.86
N LEU A 284 -2.73 -0.33 6.93
CA LEU A 284 -3.08 0.54 8.04
C LEU A 284 -3.81 -0.19 9.17
N GLY A 285 -3.72 0.34 10.39
CA GLY A 285 -4.43 -0.17 11.56
C GLY A 285 -3.69 -1.25 12.34
N LEU A 286 -2.41 -1.51 12.05
CA LEU A 286 -1.54 -2.41 12.81
C LEU A 286 -0.58 -1.64 13.73
N ASN A 287 -0.05 -2.34 14.76
CA ASN A 287 1.01 -1.81 15.65
C ASN A 287 2.41 -1.93 15.00
N GLY A 288 2.52 -1.54 13.72
CA GLY A 288 3.77 -1.56 12.97
C GLY A 288 3.53 -1.18 11.53
N THR A 289 4.49 -0.53 10.90
CA THR A 289 4.45 -0.17 9.50
C THR A 289 4.65 -1.40 8.63
N VAL A 290 3.70 -1.65 7.72
CA VAL A 290 3.78 -2.74 6.72
C VAL A 290 3.50 -2.16 5.35
N VAL A 291 4.45 -2.30 4.44
CA VAL A 291 4.33 -1.92 3.03
C VAL A 291 4.28 -3.16 2.17
N ILE A 292 3.31 -3.22 1.28
CA ILE A 292 3.08 -4.33 0.35
C ILE A 292 3.45 -3.82 -1.04
N ALA A 293 4.55 -4.30 -1.58
CA ALA A 293 4.93 -4.07 -2.97
C ALA A 293 4.11 -4.97 -3.91
N HIS A 294 4.03 -4.63 -5.18
CA HIS A 294 3.34 -5.47 -6.17
C HIS A 294 4.10 -6.81 -6.33
N GLY A 295 3.37 -7.94 -6.47
CA GLY A 295 4.01 -9.26 -6.62
C GLY A 295 5.01 -9.35 -7.77
N ALA A 296 4.74 -8.67 -8.88
CA ALA A 296 5.62 -8.57 -10.05
C ALA A 296 6.64 -7.41 -9.98
N SER A 297 6.81 -6.77 -8.82
CA SER A 297 7.78 -5.67 -8.67
C SER A 297 9.20 -6.13 -8.96
N GLN A 298 9.89 -5.33 -9.77
CA GLN A 298 11.32 -5.42 -10.00
C GLN A 298 12.10 -4.60 -8.96
N ALA A 299 13.42 -4.63 -9.02
CA ALA A 299 14.32 -3.95 -8.08
C ALA A 299 13.91 -2.50 -7.76
N LYS A 300 13.52 -1.73 -8.78
CA LYS A 300 13.09 -0.34 -8.62
C LYS A 300 11.83 -0.21 -7.73
N GLY A 301 10.82 -1.06 -7.94
CA GLY A 301 9.59 -1.06 -7.15
C GLY A 301 9.84 -1.48 -5.69
N VAL A 302 10.70 -2.49 -5.48
CA VAL A 302 11.13 -2.92 -4.15
C VAL A 302 11.92 -1.83 -3.43
N SER A 303 12.83 -1.15 -4.12
CA SER A 303 13.57 0.00 -3.57
C SER A 303 12.62 1.13 -3.19
N ALA A 304 11.64 1.47 -4.05
CA ALA A 304 10.62 2.48 -3.75
C ALA A 304 9.76 2.09 -2.52
N ALA A 305 9.42 0.80 -2.36
CA ALA A 305 8.71 0.31 -1.19
C ALA A 305 9.53 0.45 0.11
N CYS A 306 10.84 0.23 0.04
CA CYS A 306 11.74 0.47 1.17
C CYS A 306 11.82 1.98 1.52
N VAL A 307 11.86 2.86 0.51
CA VAL A 307 11.82 4.33 0.70
C VAL A 307 10.52 4.75 1.38
N LEU A 308 9.38 4.27 0.88
CA LEU A 308 8.07 4.53 1.48
C LEU A 308 8.03 4.07 2.94
N ALA A 309 8.42 2.82 3.21
CA ALA A 309 8.42 2.25 4.55
C ALA A 309 9.30 3.04 5.53
N ALA A 310 10.50 3.45 5.10
CA ALA A 310 11.41 4.26 5.90
C ALA A 310 10.84 5.66 6.18
N THR A 311 10.16 6.26 5.20
CA THR A 311 9.51 7.56 5.34
C THR A 311 8.38 7.50 6.35
N LEU A 312 7.47 6.54 6.23
CA LEU A 312 6.35 6.34 7.14
C LEU A 312 6.81 6.07 8.59
N ALA A 313 7.87 5.26 8.74
CA ALA A 313 8.44 4.98 10.05
C ALA A 313 9.07 6.25 10.68
N ARG A 314 9.80 7.05 9.91
CA ARG A 314 10.38 8.33 10.37
C ARG A 314 9.34 9.36 10.77
N GLN A 315 8.24 9.44 10.03
CA GLN A 315 7.11 10.33 10.32
C GLN A 315 6.25 9.85 11.49
N GLY A 316 6.50 8.65 12.03
CA GLY A 316 5.75 8.09 13.14
C GLY A 316 4.26 7.84 12.81
N VAL A 317 3.95 7.51 11.56
CA VAL A 317 2.57 7.41 11.04
C VAL A 317 1.72 6.47 11.88
N VAL A 318 2.26 5.33 12.32
CA VAL A 318 1.53 4.37 13.16
C VAL A 318 1.08 5.00 14.49
N ALA A 319 1.94 5.76 15.17
CA ALA A 319 1.60 6.43 16.42
C ALA A 319 0.54 7.52 16.19
N ARG A 320 0.71 8.36 15.16
CA ARG A 320 -0.23 9.43 14.81
C ARG A 320 -1.62 8.89 14.46
N ILE A 321 -1.69 7.78 13.73
CA ILE A 321 -2.97 7.08 13.46
C ILE A 321 -3.61 6.61 14.78
N GLY A 322 -2.84 5.99 15.68
CA GLY A 322 -3.34 5.53 16.97
C GLY A 322 -3.89 6.67 17.84
N GLU A 323 -3.19 7.81 17.88
CA GLU A 323 -3.62 9.01 18.61
C GLU A 323 -4.94 9.56 18.06
N ARG A 324 -5.08 9.66 16.73
CA ARG A 324 -6.32 10.12 16.10
C ARG A 324 -7.50 9.18 16.36
N LEU A 325 -7.29 7.88 16.24
CA LEU A 325 -8.33 6.90 16.56
C LEU A 325 -8.76 6.98 18.02
N ALA A 326 -7.82 7.13 18.94
CA ALA A 326 -8.13 7.31 20.36
C ALA A 326 -8.95 8.60 20.63
N ALA A 327 -8.68 9.67 19.90
CA ALA A 327 -9.42 10.92 19.98
C ALA A 327 -10.85 10.79 19.45
N SER A 328 -11.05 10.07 18.33
CA SER A 328 -12.37 9.86 17.71
C SER A 328 -13.30 8.96 18.54
N HIS A 329 -12.75 8.11 19.42
CA HIS A 329 -13.52 7.23 20.30
C HIS A 329 -13.86 7.84 21.68
N ARG A 330 -13.41 9.06 21.99
CA ARG A 330 -13.80 9.73 23.24
C ARG A 330 -15.26 10.15 23.12
N PRO A 331 -16.18 9.65 23.99
CA PRO A 331 -17.53 10.16 24.01
C PRO A 331 -17.45 11.64 24.33
N HIS A 332 -18.07 12.49 23.50
CA HIS A 332 -18.31 13.87 23.85
C HIS A 332 -19.01 13.89 25.23
N ARG A 333 -18.29 14.27 26.27
CA ARG A 333 -18.92 14.64 27.53
C ARG A 333 -19.73 15.88 27.20
N LEU A 334 -21.03 15.67 26.96
CA LEU A 334 -22.00 16.75 27.01
C LEU A 334 -21.98 17.27 28.47
N TRP A 335 -21.52 18.48 28.63
CA TRP A 335 -21.69 19.27 29.85
C TRP A 335 -23.13 19.77 29.92
#